data_ad8c0b2e5db36d7c260afc0dc39714bb
#
_entry.id   ad8c0b2e5db36d7c260afc0dc39714bb
#
_cell.length_a   1.000
_cell.length_b   1.000
_cell.length_c   1.000
_cell.angle_alpha   90.00
_cell.angle_beta   90.00
_cell.angle_gamma   90.00
#
_symmetry.space_group_name_H-M   'P 1'
#
loop_
_entity.id
_entity.type
_entity.pdbx_description
1 polymer ?
#
loop_
_entity_poly.entity_id
_entity_poly.type
_entity_poly.pdbx_seq_one_letter_code
_entity_poly.pdbx_strand_id
1 'polypeptide(L)'
;MTHSGKNEQSIKIRMWKYFAVFTMLILCLLWILQIILFGTFYKTMKGREMRESGNEIKVSCKTLSSEHIAEYIERKSFEQGISIYAFDKDGNVLSTRKHPRPEWINDSEKNEVYKVLENREEAIYRHTEQNFKMNVASYATKIYDADGNEFYLYMKSPLLALNSTAKILRTQFFIVSVLSLAIALVLSYFTAKRFTQPIVKITETANELAAGNYDAHFDGGGFREIEDLADTLNFASSELKKTDELRRDLLSNVSHDL
;
A
#
# COMPACT_ATOMS: atom_id res chain seq x y z
N MET A 1 -21.65 23.24 45.86
CA MET A 1 -20.46 22.53 45.31
C MET A 1 -20.66 22.41 43.80
N THR A 2 -19.96 23.25 43.09
CA THR A 2 -20.06 23.37 41.62
C THR A 2 -19.34 22.18 40.98
N HIS A 3 -20.08 21.23 40.43
CA HIS A 3 -19.52 20.21 39.54
C HIS A 3 -18.97 20.92 38.29
N SER A 4 -17.64 21.01 38.24
CA SER A 4 -16.88 21.39 37.06
C SER A 4 -17.32 20.53 35.91
N GLY A 5 -17.94 21.14 34.90
CA GLY A 5 -18.34 20.47 33.65
C GLY A 5 -17.14 19.95 32.88
N LYS A 6 -16.63 18.80 33.27
CA LYS A 6 -15.80 17.97 32.38
C LYS A 6 -16.67 17.64 31.18
N ASN A 7 -16.27 18.12 30.02
CA ASN A 7 -16.85 17.82 28.74
C ASN A 7 -16.69 16.31 28.45
N GLU A 8 -17.53 15.49 29.11
CA GLU A 8 -17.54 14.03 28.96
C GLU A 8 -18.18 13.71 27.62
N GLN A 9 -17.31 13.69 26.59
CA GLN A 9 -17.74 13.21 25.29
C GLN A 9 -18.28 11.78 25.45
N SER A 10 -19.52 11.54 24.97
CA SER A 10 -20.15 10.24 24.99
C SER A 10 -19.14 9.15 24.51
N ILE A 11 -19.12 8.01 25.20
CA ILE A 11 -18.27 6.84 24.87
C ILE A 11 -18.34 6.54 23.37
N LYS A 12 -19.51 6.65 22.76
CA LYS A 12 -19.75 6.50 21.32
C LYS A 12 -18.84 7.40 20.47
N ILE A 13 -18.74 8.69 20.79
CA ILE A 13 -17.92 9.66 20.06
C ILE A 13 -16.43 9.35 20.26
N ARG A 14 -16.05 8.95 21.46
CA ARG A 14 -14.66 8.61 21.79
C ARG A 14 -14.23 7.34 21.05
N MET A 15 -15.03 6.29 21.05
CA MET A 15 -14.77 5.07 20.29
C MET A 15 -14.71 5.33 18.78
N TRP A 16 -15.66 6.10 18.25
CA TRP A 16 -15.65 6.49 16.84
C TRP A 16 -14.35 7.22 16.46
N LYS A 17 -13.88 8.14 17.28
CA LYS A 17 -12.60 8.84 17.07
C LYS A 17 -11.41 7.86 17.03
N TYR A 18 -11.35 6.91 17.97
CA TYR A 18 -10.26 5.93 17.97
C TYR A 18 -10.24 5.07 16.69
N PHE A 19 -11.38 4.60 16.25
CA PHE A 19 -11.48 3.85 14.99
C PHE A 19 -11.12 4.71 13.78
N ALA A 20 -11.56 5.96 13.73
CA ALA A 20 -11.22 6.89 12.66
C ALA A 20 -9.71 7.17 12.60
N VAL A 21 -9.09 7.44 13.76
CA VAL A 21 -7.64 7.66 13.86
C VAL A 21 -6.87 6.40 13.46
N PHE A 22 -7.28 5.23 13.91
CA PHE A 22 -6.66 3.95 13.56
C PHE A 22 -6.71 3.70 12.05
N THR A 23 -7.87 3.90 11.42
CA THR A 23 -8.02 3.77 9.96
C THR A 23 -7.15 4.77 9.20
N MET A 24 -7.11 6.02 9.66
CA MET A 24 -6.26 7.05 9.06
C MET A 24 -4.78 6.68 9.15
N LEU A 25 -4.35 6.13 10.27
CA LEU A 25 -2.96 5.67 10.48
C LEU A 25 -2.60 4.55 9.52
N ILE A 26 -3.49 3.55 9.34
CA ILE A 26 -3.28 2.46 8.37
C ILE A 26 -3.16 3.02 6.94
N LEU A 27 -4.05 3.93 6.54
CA LEU A 27 -4.00 4.54 5.22
C LEU A 27 -2.72 5.34 4.99
N CYS A 28 -2.28 6.11 5.98
CA CYS A 28 -1.00 6.82 5.94
C CYS A 28 0.18 5.85 5.79
N LEU A 29 0.18 4.76 6.56
CA LEU A 29 1.22 3.72 6.46
C LEU A 29 1.26 3.10 5.07
N LEU A 30 0.10 2.75 4.51
CA LEU A 30 0.01 2.21 3.15
C LEU A 30 0.50 3.21 2.10
N TRP A 31 0.21 4.48 2.26
CA TRP A 31 0.71 5.55 1.38
C TRP A 31 2.23 5.65 1.39
N ILE A 32 2.83 5.68 2.58
CA ILE A 32 4.29 5.72 2.75
C ILE A 32 4.92 4.48 2.12
N LEU A 33 4.39 3.30 2.42
CA LEU A 33 4.86 2.02 1.90
C LEU A 33 4.79 1.99 0.36
N GLN A 34 3.71 2.46 -0.23
CA GLN A 34 3.53 2.50 -1.68
C GLN A 34 4.54 3.44 -2.35
N ILE A 35 4.77 4.64 -1.80
CA ILE A 35 5.73 5.59 -2.37
C ILE A 35 7.14 5.00 -2.36
N ILE A 36 7.53 4.36 -1.26
CA ILE A 36 8.87 3.76 -1.11
C ILE A 36 9.02 2.53 -2.00
N LEU A 37 8.07 1.59 -1.93
CA LEU A 37 8.16 0.33 -2.66
C LEU A 37 8.05 0.51 -4.17
N PHE A 38 7.16 1.37 -4.64
CA PHE A 38 6.93 1.55 -6.07
C PHE A 38 8.19 2.00 -6.79
N GLY A 39 8.88 3.02 -6.27
CA GLY A 39 10.10 3.53 -6.88
C GLY A 39 11.24 2.50 -6.92
N THR A 40 11.41 1.73 -5.86
CA THR A 40 12.48 0.73 -5.76
C THR A 40 12.14 -0.53 -6.56
N PHE A 41 10.92 -1.02 -6.43
CA PHE A 41 10.45 -2.23 -7.11
C PHE A 41 10.48 -2.09 -8.63
N TYR A 42 9.94 -0.99 -9.15
CA TYR A 42 9.95 -0.76 -10.60
C TYR A 42 11.37 -0.67 -11.18
N LYS A 43 12.27 0.02 -10.48
CA LYS A 43 13.67 0.15 -10.91
C LYS A 43 14.38 -1.20 -10.97
N THR A 44 14.13 -2.06 -9.98
CA THR A 44 14.71 -3.41 -9.91
C THR A 44 14.10 -4.31 -10.96
N MET A 45 12.79 -4.25 -11.15
CA MET A 45 12.07 -5.03 -12.16
C MET A 45 12.55 -4.67 -13.58
N LYS A 46 12.68 -3.36 -13.89
CA LYS A 46 13.16 -2.91 -15.20
C LYS A 46 14.59 -3.33 -15.46
N GLY A 47 15.45 -3.28 -14.46
CA GLY A 47 16.82 -3.80 -14.57
C GLY A 47 16.87 -5.30 -14.85
N ARG A 48 16.02 -6.09 -14.22
CA ARG A 48 15.90 -7.54 -14.46
C ARG A 48 15.38 -7.83 -15.88
N GLU A 49 14.32 -7.16 -16.29
CA GLU A 49 13.76 -7.29 -17.65
C GLU A 49 14.80 -7.00 -18.73
N MET A 50 15.59 -5.92 -18.57
CA MET A 50 16.67 -5.57 -19.49
C MET A 50 17.77 -6.63 -19.51
N ARG A 51 18.12 -7.20 -18.35
CA ARG A 51 19.11 -8.26 -18.24
C ARG A 51 18.65 -9.55 -18.93
N GLU A 52 17.40 -9.96 -18.71
CA GLU A 52 16.80 -11.14 -19.34
C GLU A 52 16.78 -10.99 -20.86
N SER A 53 16.33 -9.83 -21.35
CA SER A 53 16.35 -9.50 -22.77
C SER A 53 17.79 -9.47 -23.36
N GLY A 54 18.73 -8.86 -22.64
CA GLY A 54 20.13 -8.83 -23.04
C GLY A 54 20.75 -10.22 -23.12
N ASN A 55 20.42 -11.12 -22.21
CA ASN A 55 20.87 -12.52 -22.25
C ASN A 55 20.25 -13.29 -23.42
N GLU A 56 18.97 -13.07 -23.72
CA GLU A 56 18.32 -13.64 -24.91
C GLU A 56 19.03 -13.20 -26.18
N ILE A 57 19.33 -11.91 -26.30
CA ILE A 57 20.06 -11.37 -27.45
C ILE A 57 21.48 -11.97 -27.51
N LYS A 58 22.20 -12.02 -26.40
CA LYS A 58 23.56 -12.63 -26.32
C LYS A 58 23.60 -14.07 -26.81
N VAL A 59 22.58 -14.87 -26.45
CA VAL A 59 22.50 -16.27 -26.91
C VAL A 59 22.18 -16.34 -28.40
N SER A 60 21.22 -15.56 -28.88
CA SER A 60 20.80 -15.55 -30.27
C SER A 60 21.91 -15.06 -31.21
N CYS A 61 22.68 -14.07 -30.79
CA CYS A 61 23.77 -13.52 -31.62
C CYS A 61 24.88 -14.52 -31.93
N LYS A 62 25.12 -15.52 -31.10
CA LYS A 62 26.16 -16.54 -31.33
C LYS A 62 25.94 -17.37 -32.60
N THR A 63 24.73 -17.40 -33.14
CA THR A 63 24.37 -18.14 -34.35
C THR A 63 24.11 -17.25 -35.55
N LEU A 64 24.21 -15.94 -35.39
CA LEU A 64 23.90 -14.95 -36.41
C LEU A 64 25.19 -14.30 -36.94
N SER A 65 25.22 -13.98 -38.22
CA SER A 65 26.26 -13.10 -38.81
C SER A 65 26.00 -11.65 -38.40
N SER A 66 27.01 -10.80 -38.45
CA SER A 66 26.92 -9.39 -38.05
C SER A 66 25.76 -8.64 -38.72
N GLU A 67 25.45 -8.93 -40.00
CA GLU A 67 24.32 -8.31 -40.72
C GLU A 67 22.96 -8.74 -40.15
N HIS A 68 22.81 -10.01 -39.84
CA HIS A 68 21.59 -10.56 -39.24
C HIS A 68 21.41 -10.12 -37.75
N ILE A 69 22.52 -9.88 -37.04
CA ILE A 69 22.47 -9.31 -35.69
C ILE A 69 21.83 -7.92 -35.72
N ALA A 70 22.18 -7.07 -36.67
CA ALA A 70 21.61 -5.73 -36.80
C ALA A 70 20.08 -5.79 -37.02
N GLU A 71 19.60 -6.68 -37.91
CA GLU A 71 18.16 -6.86 -38.15
C GLU A 71 17.44 -7.41 -36.91
N TYR A 72 18.04 -8.38 -36.22
CA TYR A 72 17.51 -8.98 -35.00
C TYR A 72 17.36 -7.92 -33.86
N ILE A 73 18.39 -7.13 -33.65
CA ILE A 73 18.39 -6.05 -32.66
C ILE A 73 17.32 -5.00 -32.97
N GLU A 74 17.17 -4.63 -34.24
CA GLU A 74 16.17 -3.65 -34.67
C GLU A 74 14.75 -4.16 -34.38
N ARG A 75 14.46 -5.41 -34.70
CA ARG A 75 13.18 -6.04 -34.41
C ARG A 75 12.92 -6.09 -32.91
N LYS A 76 13.88 -6.55 -32.11
CA LYS A 76 13.75 -6.60 -30.64
C LYS A 76 13.56 -5.23 -30.01
N SER A 77 14.26 -4.22 -30.49
CA SER A 77 14.09 -2.85 -30.07
C SER A 77 12.67 -2.33 -30.30
N PHE A 78 12.09 -2.67 -31.45
CA PHE A 78 10.71 -2.31 -31.76
C PHE A 78 9.70 -3.08 -30.91
N GLU A 79 9.86 -4.41 -30.77
CA GLU A 79 8.98 -5.26 -29.98
C GLU A 79 8.92 -4.84 -28.50
N GLN A 80 10.05 -4.46 -27.93
CA GLN A 80 10.17 -4.14 -26.52
C GLN A 80 10.00 -2.63 -26.19
N GLY A 81 9.95 -1.79 -27.23
CA GLY A 81 9.83 -0.33 -27.05
C GLY A 81 11.03 0.29 -26.32
N ILE A 82 12.22 -0.32 -26.43
CA ILE A 82 13.46 0.15 -25.83
C ILE A 82 14.51 0.38 -26.92
N SER A 83 15.48 1.26 -26.67
CA SER A 83 16.57 1.48 -27.62
C SER A 83 17.66 0.44 -27.36
N ILE A 84 17.99 -0.33 -28.40
CA ILE A 84 19.04 -1.34 -28.35
C ILE A 84 20.06 -1.02 -29.45
N TYR A 85 21.33 -0.98 -29.08
CA TYR A 85 22.46 -0.73 -29.98
C TYR A 85 23.50 -1.83 -29.82
N ALA A 86 24.13 -2.19 -30.93
CA ALA A 86 25.37 -2.96 -30.92
C ALA A 86 26.43 -2.21 -31.70
N PHE A 87 27.65 -2.16 -31.17
CA PHE A 87 28.77 -1.49 -31.80
C PHE A 87 30.08 -2.24 -31.54
N ASP A 88 31.04 -2.06 -32.43
CA ASP A 88 32.34 -2.68 -32.34
C ASP A 88 33.32 -1.91 -31.42
N LYS A 89 34.58 -2.36 -31.35
CA LYS A 89 35.63 -1.72 -30.56
C LYS A 89 36.02 -0.33 -31.08
N ASP A 90 35.74 -0.05 -32.34
CA ASP A 90 36.05 1.22 -33.01
C ASP A 90 34.86 2.21 -32.89
N GLY A 91 33.78 1.76 -32.29
CA GLY A 91 32.57 2.58 -32.11
C GLY A 91 31.62 2.57 -33.30
N ASN A 92 31.84 1.73 -34.30
CA ASN A 92 30.94 1.62 -35.43
C ASN A 92 29.69 0.86 -35.03
N VAL A 93 28.52 1.48 -35.18
CA VAL A 93 27.22 0.90 -34.81
C VAL A 93 26.79 -0.10 -35.89
N LEU A 94 26.44 -1.30 -35.49
CA LEU A 94 25.81 -2.28 -36.39
C LEU A 94 24.44 -1.75 -36.81
N SER A 95 24.25 -1.47 -38.10
CA SER A 95 22.99 -0.97 -38.66
C SER A 95 22.62 -1.75 -39.92
N THR A 96 21.30 -1.85 -40.16
CA THR A 96 20.83 -2.42 -41.43
C THR A 96 20.99 -1.39 -42.54
N ARG A 97 21.38 -1.84 -43.76
CA ARG A 97 21.50 -0.97 -44.92
C ARG A 97 20.18 -0.27 -45.31
N LYS A 98 19.05 -0.84 -44.91
CA LYS A 98 17.69 -0.35 -45.28
C LYS A 98 17.23 0.87 -44.46
N HIS A 99 17.69 0.96 -43.22
CA HIS A 99 17.31 2.06 -42.31
C HIS A 99 18.52 2.51 -41.51
N PRO A 100 19.34 3.44 -42.05
CA PRO A 100 20.39 4.06 -41.24
C PRO A 100 19.74 4.73 -40.04
N ARG A 101 19.94 4.16 -38.85
CA ARG A 101 19.47 4.78 -37.61
C ARG A 101 20.19 6.12 -37.47
N PRO A 102 19.49 7.21 -37.16
CA PRO A 102 20.19 8.40 -36.70
C PRO A 102 21.01 7.99 -35.48
N GLU A 103 22.24 8.44 -35.40
CA GLU A 103 23.17 8.19 -34.30
C GLU A 103 22.61 8.78 -33.00
N TRP A 104 21.78 8.00 -32.31
CA TRP A 104 21.19 8.41 -31.02
C TRP A 104 22.05 7.93 -29.84
N ILE A 105 23.13 7.25 -30.12
CA ILE A 105 24.17 6.94 -29.15
C ILE A 105 25.37 7.85 -29.42
N ASN A 106 25.70 8.68 -28.44
CA ASN A 106 26.82 9.59 -28.56
C ASN A 106 28.13 8.93 -28.10
N ASP A 107 29.27 9.51 -28.46
CA ASP A 107 30.59 8.94 -28.13
C ASP A 107 30.84 8.90 -26.62
N SER A 108 30.23 9.78 -25.85
CA SER A 108 30.28 9.74 -24.38
C SER A 108 29.62 8.48 -23.83
N GLU A 109 28.46 8.10 -24.36
CA GLU A 109 27.76 6.85 -23.97
C GLU A 109 28.55 5.61 -24.36
N LYS A 110 29.14 5.56 -25.57
CA LYS A 110 30.02 4.46 -26.00
C LYS A 110 31.22 4.32 -25.06
N ASN A 111 31.89 5.43 -24.74
CA ASN A 111 33.02 5.45 -23.83
C ASN A 111 32.63 4.99 -22.40
N GLU A 112 31.43 5.33 -21.95
CA GLU A 112 30.91 4.85 -20.67
C GLU A 112 30.70 3.33 -20.70
N VAL A 113 30.13 2.78 -21.79
CA VAL A 113 29.97 1.32 -21.97
C VAL A 113 31.31 0.62 -21.95
N TYR A 114 32.32 1.11 -22.70
CA TYR A 114 33.65 0.51 -22.68
C TYR A 114 34.26 0.51 -21.27
N LYS A 115 34.21 1.63 -20.58
CA LYS A 115 34.72 1.75 -19.22
C LYS A 115 34.04 0.82 -18.23
N VAL A 116 32.72 0.69 -18.32
CA VAL A 116 31.94 -0.14 -17.42
C VAL A 116 32.19 -1.63 -17.69
N LEU A 117 32.40 -2.03 -18.94
CA LEU A 117 32.65 -3.41 -19.36
C LEU A 117 34.15 -3.79 -19.40
N GLU A 118 35.07 -2.90 -19.06
CA GLU A 118 36.50 -3.17 -19.04
C GLU A 118 36.85 -4.35 -18.13
N ASN A 119 36.21 -4.42 -16.94
CA ASN A 119 36.46 -5.46 -15.94
C ASN A 119 35.22 -6.31 -15.62
N ARG A 120 34.16 -6.22 -16.47
CA ARG A 120 32.89 -6.91 -16.23
C ARG A 120 32.34 -7.44 -17.55
N GLU A 121 31.63 -8.56 -17.49
CA GLU A 121 30.91 -9.09 -18.67
C GLU A 121 29.60 -8.37 -18.92
N GLU A 122 28.96 -7.85 -17.86
CA GLU A 122 27.71 -7.13 -17.94
C GLU A 122 27.61 -6.04 -16.87
N ALA A 123 26.82 -5.02 -17.13
CA ALA A 123 26.54 -3.97 -16.18
C ALA A 123 25.14 -3.40 -16.33
N ILE A 124 24.50 -3.12 -15.20
CA ILE A 124 23.28 -2.34 -15.12
C ILE A 124 23.61 -1.03 -14.42
N TYR A 125 23.38 0.07 -15.06
CA TYR A 125 23.64 1.38 -14.49
C TYR A 125 22.55 2.40 -14.87
N ARG A 126 22.61 3.56 -14.25
CA ARG A 126 21.65 4.62 -14.47
C ARG A 126 22.42 5.91 -14.73
N HIS A 127 21.98 6.64 -15.70
CA HIS A 127 22.49 7.98 -15.94
C HIS A 127 21.33 8.92 -16.29
N THR A 128 21.61 10.21 -16.20
CA THR A 128 20.68 11.23 -16.67
C THR A 128 21.12 11.63 -18.07
N GLU A 129 20.28 11.37 -19.05
CA GLU A 129 20.54 11.77 -20.42
C GLU A 129 20.50 13.31 -20.51
N GLN A 130 21.63 13.91 -20.86
CA GLN A 130 21.80 15.36 -20.81
C GLN A 130 20.88 16.10 -21.80
N ASN A 131 20.64 15.52 -22.98
CA ASN A 131 19.83 16.12 -24.02
C ASN A 131 18.35 16.27 -23.65
N PHE A 132 17.81 15.35 -22.85
CA PHE A 132 16.40 15.32 -22.49
C PHE A 132 16.14 15.49 -20.99
N LYS A 133 17.19 15.65 -20.16
CA LYS A 133 17.11 15.71 -18.68
C LYS A 133 16.30 14.54 -18.09
N MET A 134 16.45 13.35 -18.67
CA MET A 134 15.69 12.18 -18.33
C MET A 134 16.56 11.14 -17.64
N ASN A 135 16.02 10.51 -16.61
CA ASN A 135 16.67 9.34 -16.04
C ASN A 135 16.44 8.13 -16.94
N VAL A 136 17.53 7.48 -17.32
CA VAL A 136 17.53 6.30 -18.19
C VAL A 136 18.10 5.12 -17.41
N ALA A 137 17.45 3.97 -17.52
CA ALA A 137 18.06 2.70 -17.12
C ALA A 137 18.85 2.15 -18.30
N SER A 138 20.08 1.78 -18.07
CA SER A 138 20.99 1.26 -19.07
C SER A 138 21.50 -0.12 -18.65
N TYR A 139 21.56 -1.01 -19.63
CA TYR A 139 22.21 -2.32 -19.53
C TYR A 139 23.24 -2.44 -20.63
N ALA A 140 24.41 -2.91 -20.29
CA ALA A 140 25.48 -3.18 -21.26
C ALA A 140 26.04 -4.58 -21.04
N THR A 141 26.37 -5.27 -22.14
CA THR A 141 27.06 -6.58 -22.12
C THR A 141 27.86 -6.78 -23.40
N LYS A 142 28.79 -7.72 -23.35
CA LYS A 142 29.52 -8.18 -24.53
C LYS A 142 28.73 -9.27 -25.21
N ILE A 143 28.65 -9.20 -26.55
CA ILE A 143 28.03 -10.22 -27.41
C ILE A 143 29.05 -10.66 -28.49
N TYR A 144 28.88 -11.83 -29.01
CA TYR A 144 29.72 -12.40 -30.04
C TYR A 144 28.85 -12.90 -31.21
N ASP A 145 29.30 -12.68 -32.44
CA ASP A 145 28.63 -13.23 -33.61
C ASP A 145 29.07 -14.68 -33.86
N ALA A 146 28.55 -15.29 -34.96
CA ALA A 146 28.88 -16.65 -35.37
C ALA A 146 30.35 -16.82 -35.75
N ASP A 147 31.03 -15.76 -36.17
CA ASP A 147 32.43 -15.73 -36.57
C ASP A 147 33.37 -15.44 -35.38
N GLY A 148 32.81 -15.19 -34.19
CA GLY A 148 33.56 -14.88 -32.95
C GLY A 148 33.95 -13.41 -32.80
N ASN A 149 33.44 -12.50 -33.65
CA ASN A 149 33.69 -11.08 -33.49
C ASN A 149 32.98 -10.54 -32.27
N GLU A 150 33.68 -9.69 -31.51
CA GLU A 150 33.16 -9.09 -30.27
C GLU A 150 32.46 -7.76 -30.58
N PHE A 151 31.24 -7.62 -30.05
CA PHE A 151 30.46 -6.39 -30.08
C PHE A 151 29.97 -6.02 -28.67
N TYR A 152 29.70 -4.73 -28.46
CA TYR A 152 29.16 -4.21 -27.26
C TYR A 152 27.65 -3.96 -27.44
N LEU A 153 26.83 -4.71 -26.73
CA LEU A 153 25.38 -4.51 -26.69
C LEU A 153 25.06 -3.44 -25.62
N TYR A 154 24.38 -2.41 -26.03
CA TYR A 154 23.92 -1.36 -25.17
C TYR A 154 22.41 -1.18 -25.29
N MET A 155 21.71 -1.30 -24.19
CA MET A 155 20.26 -1.15 -24.10
C MET A 155 19.94 0.04 -23.23
N LYS A 156 19.07 0.93 -23.70
CA LYS A 156 18.57 2.04 -22.89
C LYS A 156 17.05 2.12 -22.89
N SER A 157 16.49 2.29 -21.71
CA SER A 157 15.06 2.46 -21.51
C SER A 157 14.80 3.73 -20.73
N PRO A 158 14.02 4.67 -21.28
CA PRO A 158 13.67 5.89 -20.56
C PRO A 158 12.81 5.54 -19.35
N LEU A 159 13.20 6.04 -18.18
CA LEU A 159 12.42 5.89 -16.96
C LEU A 159 11.25 6.92 -16.89
N LEU A 160 10.97 7.60 -18.00
CA LEU A 160 9.87 8.57 -18.13
C LEU A 160 8.48 7.95 -18.04
N ALA A 161 8.32 6.70 -18.49
CA ALA A 161 7.09 5.95 -18.27
C ALA A 161 6.73 5.87 -16.77
N LEU A 162 7.75 6.00 -15.88
CA LEU A 162 7.55 6.15 -14.45
C LEU A 162 6.68 7.35 -14.07
N ASN A 163 6.90 8.51 -14.70
CA ASN A 163 6.20 9.72 -14.27
C ASN A 163 4.73 9.70 -14.67
N SER A 164 4.38 9.23 -15.88
CA SER A 164 2.99 9.10 -16.33
C SER A 164 2.29 7.92 -15.65
N THR A 165 2.89 6.75 -15.63
CA THR A 165 2.33 5.57 -14.96
C THR A 165 2.26 5.79 -13.45
N ALA A 166 3.30 6.38 -12.82
CA ALA A 166 3.26 6.74 -11.41
C ALA A 166 2.19 7.80 -11.11
N LYS A 167 1.96 8.76 -12.00
CA LYS A 167 0.88 9.74 -11.85
C LYS A 167 -0.49 9.06 -11.88
N ILE A 168 -0.72 8.15 -12.83
CA ILE A 168 -1.97 7.39 -12.92
C ILE A 168 -2.17 6.57 -11.66
N LEU A 169 -1.16 5.80 -11.23
CA LEU A 169 -1.22 4.99 -10.03
C LEU A 169 -1.43 5.82 -8.77
N ARG A 170 -0.77 6.97 -8.63
CA ARG A 170 -0.99 7.90 -7.51
C ARG A 170 -2.42 8.42 -7.48
N THR A 171 -2.95 8.82 -8.64
CA THR A 171 -4.33 9.29 -8.74
C THR A 171 -5.33 8.20 -8.40
N GLN A 172 -5.15 7.01 -8.96
CA GLN A 172 -5.99 5.85 -8.64
C GLN A 172 -5.93 5.50 -7.15
N PHE A 173 -4.74 5.49 -6.57
CA PHE A 173 -4.57 5.20 -5.15
C PHE A 173 -5.21 6.28 -4.25
N PHE A 174 -5.10 7.55 -4.65
CA PHE A 174 -5.77 8.63 -3.94
C PHE A 174 -7.29 8.45 -3.93
N ILE A 175 -7.89 8.14 -5.08
CA ILE A 175 -9.34 7.88 -5.19
C ILE A 175 -9.73 6.69 -4.30
N VAL A 176 -9.00 5.58 -4.38
CA VAL A 176 -9.26 4.38 -3.56
C VAL A 176 -9.12 4.70 -2.06
N SER A 177 -8.13 5.49 -1.68
CA SER A 177 -7.92 5.89 -0.28
C SER A 177 -9.06 6.75 0.25
N VAL A 178 -9.53 7.73 -0.52
CA VAL A 178 -10.66 8.58 -0.14
C VAL A 178 -11.93 7.74 0.00
N LEU A 179 -12.19 6.84 -0.94
CA LEU A 179 -13.35 5.95 -0.89
C LEU A 179 -13.28 5.00 0.32
N SER A 180 -12.12 4.39 0.55
CA SER A 180 -11.89 3.50 1.69
C SER A 180 -12.05 4.24 3.03
N LEU A 181 -11.56 5.47 3.12
CA LEU A 181 -11.73 6.30 4.32
C LEU A 181 -13.21 6.61 4.58
N ALA A 182 -13.96 6.97 3.54
CA ALA A 182 -15.41 7.22 3.66
C ALA A 182 -16.15 5.98 4.16
N ILE A 183 -15.89 4.82 3.56
CA ILE A 183 -16.48 3.53 3.99
C ILE A 183 -16.09 3.21 5.43
N ALA A 184 -14.82 3.37 5.80
CA ALA A 184 -14.33 3.10 7.14
C ALA A 184 -14.97 4.00 8.20
N LEU A 185 -15.18 5.28 7.91
CA LEU A 185 -15.86 6.22 8.82
C LEU A 185 -17.34 5.82 9.04
N VAL A 186 -18.03 5.40 7.97
CA VAL A 186 -19.41 4.91 8.06
C VAL A 186 -19.48 3.63 8.89
N LEU A 187 -18.65 2.64 8.59
CA LEU A 187 -18.59 1.37 9.32
C LEU A 187 -18.23 1.60 10.80
N SER A 188 -17.24 2.47 11.06
CA SER A 188 -16.83 2.84 12.41
C SER A 188 -17.98 3.45 13.21
N TYR A 189 -18.79 4.31 12.59
CA TYR A 189 -19.96 4.91 13.24
C TYR A 189 -20.99 3.83 13.63
N PHE A 190 -21.32 2.93 12.71
CA PHE A 190 -22.29 1.85 12.99
C PHE A 190 -21.77 0.89 14.07
N THR A 191 -20.50 0.52 13.99
CA THR A 191 -19.86 -0.34 14.99
C THR A 191 -19.86 0.33 16.36
N ALA A 192 -19.40 1.57 16.46
CA ALA A 192 -19.39 2.31 17.72
C ALA A 192 -20.81 2.43 18.32
N LYS A 193 -21.83 2.68 17.48
CA LYS A 193 -23.22 2.74 17.92
C LYS A 193 -23.68 1.38 18.48
N ARG A 194 -23.40 0.29 17.77
CA ARG A 194 -23.85 -1.05 18.13
C ARG A 194 -23.24 -1.55 19.46
N PHE A 195 -21.99 -1.23 19.73
CA PHE A 195 -21.33 -1.61 20.97
C PHE A 195 -21.66 -0.69 22.15
N THR A 196 -21.80 0.60 21.89
CA THR A 196 -21.99 1.56 22.97
C THR A 196 -23.43 1.64 23.47
N GLN A 197 -24.40 1.42 22.58
CA GLN A 197 -25.81 1.58 22.92
C GLN A 197 -26.30 0.64 24.05
N PRO A 198 -25.96 -0.65 24.07
CA PRO A 198 -26.32 -1.51 25.21
C PRO A 198 -25.69 -1.04 26.53
N ILE A 199 -24.44 -0.65 26.54
CA ILE A 199 -23.73 -0.17 27.74
C ILE A 199 -24.38 1.09 28.31
N VAL A 200 -24.78 2.02 27.43
CA VAL A 200 -25.48 3.24 27.85
C VAL A 200 -26.84 2.88 28.50
N LYS A 201 -27.60 1.96 27.87
CA LYS A 201 -28.86 1.50 28.43
C LYS A 201 -28.69 0.86 29.83
N ILE A 202 -27.70 -0.05 29.99
CA ILE A 202 -27.37 -0.63 31.28
C ILE A 202 -27.07 0.45 32.31
N THR A 203 -26.31 1.49 31.92
CA THR A 203 -25.99 2.60 32.84
C THR A 203 -27.23 3.43 33.23
N GLU A 204 -28.13 3.69 32.27
CA GLU A 204 -29.39 4.40 32.52
C GLU A 204 -30.28 3.59 33.44
N THR A 205 -30.48 2.29 33.18
CA THR A 205 -31.26 1.37 34.02
C THR A 205 -30.65 1.21 35.43
N ALA A 206 -29.30 1.23 35.54
CA ALA A 206 -28.63 1.18 36.84
C ALA A 206 -28.86 2.46 37.65
N ASN A 207 -28.95 3.62 36.99
CA ASN A 207 -29.33 4.86 37.66
C ASN A 207 -30.79 4.84 38.16
N GLU A 208 -31.72 4.23 37.40
CA GLU A 208 -33.10 4.01 37.83
C GLU A 208 -33.17 3.09 39.06
N LEU A 209 -32.42 1.97 39.02
CA LEU A 209 -32.30 1.07 40.16
C LEU A 209 -31.79 1.80 41.41
N ALA A 210 -30.75 2.63 41.26
CA ALA A 210 -30.20 3.45 42.37
C ALA A 210 -31.18 4.48 42.86
N ALA A 211 -32.11 4.95 42.05
CA ALA A 211 -33.20 5.85 42.45
C ALA A 211 -34.38 5.13 43.13
N GLY A 212 -34.28 3.79 43.33
CA GLY A 212 -35.30 3.01 44.03
C GLY A 212 -36.31 2.30 43.10
N ASN A 213 -36.10 2.33 41.79
CA ASN A 213 -36.90 1.56 40.83
C ASN A 213 -36.34 0.12 40.74
N TYR A 214 -36.76 -0.76 41.67
CA TYR A 214 -36.31 -2.13 41.72
C TYR A 214 -36.97 -3.03 40.65
N ASP A 215 -37.93 -2.51 39.90
CA ASP A 215 -38.52 -3.18 38.73
C ASP A 215 -37.78 -2.95 37.44
N ALA A 216 -36.67 -2.19 37.47
CA ALA A 216 -35.83 -1.91 36.33
C ALA A 216 -35.22 -3.20 35.77
N HIS A 217 -35.38 -3.39 34.44
CA HIS A 217 -34.89 -4.59 33.75
C HIS A 217 -33.74 -4.24 32.82
N PHE A 218 -32.64 -4.99 32.95
CA PHE A 218 -31.43 -4.82 32.16
C PHE A 218 -31.45 -5.73 30.95
N ASP A 219 -31.05 -5.19 29.78
CA ASP A 219 -31.00 -5.87 28.48
C ASP A 219 -29.57 -5.77 27.91
N GLY A 220 -28.94 -6.91 27.63
CA GLY A 220 -27.55 -6.99 27.13
C GLY A 220 -27.38 -6.68 25.65
N GLY A 221 -28.47 -6.60 24.87
CA GLY A 221 -28.41 -6.19 23.46
C GLY A 221 -27.69 -7.15 22.53
N GLY A 222 -27.57 -8.44 22.93
CA GLY A 222 -27.08 -9.54 22.08
C GLY A 222 -25.55 -9.71 22.06
N PHE A 223 -24.82 -9.10 22.98
CA PHE A 223 -23.41 -9.40 23.23
C PHE A 223 -23.28 -10.22 24.51
N ARG A 224 -22.66 -11.39 24.41
CA ARG A 224 -22.56 -12.36 25.51
C ARG A 224 -22.09 -11.74 26.82
N GLU A 225 -20.99 -10.99 26.77
CA GLU A 225 -20.40 -10.39 27.96
C GLU A 225 -21.30 -9.29 28.59
N ILE A 226 -22.08 -8.62 27.76
CA ILE A 226 -23.04 -7.61 28.19
C ILE A 226 -24.34 -8.29 28.69
N GLU A 227 -24.72 -9.40 28.10
CA GLU A 227 -25.83 -10.25 28.54
C GLU A 227 -25.56 -10.83 29.93
N ASP A 228 -24.37 -11.44 30.13
CA ASP A 228 -23.93 -11.97 31.42
C ASP A 228 -23.94 -10.86 32.52
N LEU A 229 -23.55 -9.62 32.14
CA LEU A 229 -23.62 -8.44 33.03
C LEU A 229 -25.07 -8.06 33.33
N ALA A 230 -25.93 -8.03 32.31
CA ALA A 230 -27.34 -7.69 32.45
C ALA A 230 -28.05 -8.72 33.36
N ASP A 231 -27.79 -10.01 33.18
CA ASP A 231 -28.33 -11.08 34.02
C ASP A 231 -27.91 -10.96 35.50
N THR A 232 -26.63 -10.65 35.72
CA THR A 232 -26.09 -10.40 37.06
C THR A 232 -26.77 -9.19 37.72
N LEU A 233 -26.99 -8.10 36.99
CA LEU A 233 -27.68 -6.90 37.47
C LEU A 233 -29.18 -7.17 37.70
N ASN A 234 -29.85 -7.96 36.85
CA ASN A 234 -31.24 -8.37 37.04
C ASN A 234 -31.39 -9.21 38.32
N PHE A 235 -30.46 -10.15 38.55
CA PHE A 235 -30.44 -10.91 39.82
C PHE A 235 -30.26 -9.98 41.03
N ALA A 236 -29.27 -9.05 40.99
CA ALA A 236 -29.08 -8.11 42.10
C ALA A 236 -30.31 -7.20 42.34
N SER A 237 -30.98 -6.72 41.26
CA SER A 237 -32.20 -5.94 41.33
C SER A 237 -33.32 -6.73 42.03
N SER A 238 -33.48 -8.02 41.68
CA SER A 238 -34.50 -8.89 42.32
C SER A 238 -34.25 -9.10 43.81
N GLU A 239 -32.99 -9.26 44.23
CA GLU A 239 -32.65 -9.40 45.67
C GLU A 239 -32.85 -8.06 46.43
N LEU A 240 -32.54 -6.92 45.82
CA LEU A 240 -32.84 -5.63 46.41
C LEU A 240 -34.35 -5.39 46.59
N LYS A 241 -35.16 -5.79 45.60
CA LYS A 241 -36.62 -5.71 45.66
C LYS A 241 -37.17 -6.52 46.83
N LYS A 242 -36.76 -7.79 46.97
CA LYS A 242 -37.15 -8.61 48.11
C LYS A 242 -36.79 -8.01 49.46
N THR A 243 -35.61 -7.45 49.56
CA THR A 243 -35.13 -6.81 50.78
C THR A 243 -35.98 -5.57 51.14
N ASP A 244 -36.35 -4.76 50.15
CA ASP A 244 -37.21 -3.60 50.35
C ASP A 244 -38.64 -3.97 50.74
N GLU A 245 -39.18 -4.99 50.11
CA GLU A 245 -40.51 -5.59 50.48
C GLU A 245 -40.50 -6.07 51.91
N LEU A 246 -39.53 -6.89 52.33
CA LEU A 246 -39.39 -7.34 53.70
C LEU A 246 -39.27 -6.20 54.69
N ARG A 247 -38.50 -5.14 54.34
CA ARG A 247 -38.37 -3.96 55.18
C ARG A 247 -39.71 -3.20 55.34
N ARG A 248 -40.48 -3.08 54.28
CA ARG A 248 -41.83 -2.45 54.32
C ARG A 248 -42.80 -3.26 55.19
N ASP A 249 -42.79 -4.61 55.03
CA ASP A 249 -43.64 -5.48 55.81
C ASP A 249 -43.30 -5.40 57.30
N LEU A 250 -42.02 -5.36 57.66
CA LEU A 250 -41.59 -5.22 59.07
C LEU A 250 -42.05 -3.85 59.64
N LEU A 251 -41.90 -2.79 58.88
CA LEU A 251 -42.33 -1.44 59.31
C LEU A 251 -43.86 -1.37 59.46
N SER A 252 -44.62 -2.00 58.57
CA SER A 252 -46.07 -2.08 58.63
C SER A 252 -46.54 -2.86 59.85
N ASN A 253 -45.92 -4.01 60.12
CA ASN A 253 -46.28 -4.83 61.31
C ASN A 253 -45.96 -4.12 62.59
N VAL A 254 -44.78 -3.47 62.71
CA VAL A 254 -44.44 -2.67 63.90
C VAL A 254 -45.39 -1.46 64.10
N SER A 255 -45.86 -0.86 63.00
CA SER A 255 -46.80 0.24 63.06
C SER A 255 -48.26 -0.17 63.44
N HIS A 256 -48.59 -1.45 63.19
CA HIS A 256 -49.89 -2.03 63.52
C HIS A 256 -49.98 -2.48 64.99
N ASP A 257 -48.84 -2.87 65.59
CA ASP A 257 -48.72 -3.39 66.96
C ASP A 257 -48.49 -2.26 68.02
N LEU A 258 -48.33 -1.00 67.57
CA LEU A 258 -48.26 0.20 68.39
C LEU A 258 -49.60 1.01 68.37
#